data_1cb639c55460f904cfe97910044d7d4d
#
_entry.id   1cb639c55460f904cfe97910044d7d4d
#
_cell.length_a   1.000
_cell.length_b   1.000
_cell.length_c   1.000
_cell.angle_alpha   90.00
_cell.angle_beta   90.00
_cell.angle_gamma   90.00
#
_symmetry.space_group_name_H-M   'P 1'
#
loop_
_entity.id
_entity.type
_entity.pdbx_description
1 polymer ?
#
loop_
_entity_poly.entity_id
_entity_poly.type
_entity_poly.pdbx_seq_one_letter_code
_entity_poly.pdbx_strand_id
1 'polypeptide(L)'
;MSKAISRRDFLKVSGAVGAAGLLAACGGSSNAGSTATSTAASSAAASVAGLSSDPVTLTMSWWGGESRHNAYQEALKAFSAEHSTITVNPTFAAWSGWEDTMSTKFAGGVAEDVCQINWNWLYNYSKSGQTFIDLNSVSEYLDLTQWDESKLAACNVANAQQCVPVSMTGRIFFWN
;
A
#
# COMPACT_ATOMS: atom_id res chain seq x y z
N MET A 1 12.94 4.60 28.56
CA MET A 1 12.41 3.32 28.03
C MET A 1 11.14 3.64 27.27
N SER A 2 11.22 3.87 25.97
CA SER A 2 10.06 4.13 25.10
C SER A 2 9.37 2.79 24.81
N LYS A 3 8.09 2.70 25.16
CA LYS A 3 7.25 1.55 24.81
C LYS A 3 6.97 1.59 23.29
N ALA A 4 7.39 0.58 22.57
CA ALA A 4 6.97 0.36 21.20
C ALA A 4 5.45 0.25 21.15
N ILE A 5 4.80 1.09 20.35
CA ILE A 5 3.35 1.06 20.17
C ILE A 5 3.02 -0.18 19.34
N SER A 6 2.10 -1.01 19.83
CA SER A 6 1.62 -2.20 19.12
C SER A 6 0.85 -1.81 17.86
N ARG A 7 0.96 -2.61 16.79
CA ARG A 7 0.21 -2.46 15.52
C ARG A 7 -1.30 -2.25 15.72
N ARG A 8 -1.88 -2.87 16.75
CA ARG A 8 -3.30 -2.70 17.14
C ARG A 8 -3.60 -1.37 17.81
N ASP A 9 -2.64 -0.81 18.51
CA ASP A 9 -2.83 0.45 19.23
C ASP A 9 -2.71 1.64 18.26
N PHE A 10 -1.90 1.52 17.22
CA PHE A 10 -1.81 2.49 16.12
C PHE A 10 -3.16 2.67 15.40
N LEU A 11 -3.84 1.57 15.07
CA LEU A 11 -5.16 1.61 14.40
C LEU A 11 -6.28 2.15 15.30
N LYS A 12 -6.15 2.04 16.62
CA LYS A 12 -7.15 2.55 17.56
C LYS A 12 -7.02 4.05 17.83
N VAL A 13 -5.83 4.59 17.73
CA VAL A 13 -5.58 6.03 17.96
C VAL A 13 -6.01 6.88 16.77
N SER A 14 -5.89 6.37 15.55
CA SER A 14 -6.36 7.08 14.34
C SER A 14 -7.88 7.17 14.18
N GLY A 15 -8.65 6.35 14.89
CA GLY A 15 -10.13 6.34 14.82
C GLY A 15 -10.87 7.31 15.75
N ALA A 16 -10.19 8.07 16.61
CA ALA A 16 -10.85 8.83 17.69
C ALA A 16 -10.89 10.35 17.53
N VAL A 17 -10.44 10.93 16.42
CA VAL A 17 -10.36 12.40 16.25
C VAL A 17 -11.19 12.95 15.07
N GLY A 18 -12.19 12.27 14.65
CA GLY A 18 -13.03 12.67 13.51
C GLY A 18 -14.44 13.13 13.85
N ALA A 19 -14.64 14.11 14.76
CA ALA A 19 -15.96 14.72 14.94
C ALA A 19 -15.89 16.12 15.56
N ALA A 20 -15.48 17.15 14.83
CA ALA A 20 -15.93 18.54 15.05
C ALA A 20 -15.31 19.45 13.98
N GLY A 21 -16.14 20.01 13.10
CA GLY A 21 -15.72 21.16 12.30
C GLY A 21 -16.26 21.25 10.89
N LEU A 22 -17.57 21.18 10.70
CA LEU A 22 -18.23 21.73 9.52
C LEU A 22 -18.84 23.05 9.89
N LEU A 23 -18.51 24.17 9.22
CA LEU A 23 -19.42 25.17 8.70
C LEU A 23 -18.68 26.44 8.23
N ALA A 24 -19.14 26.92 7.07
CA ALA A 24 -18.91 28.23 6.45
C ALA A 24 -17.71 28.31 5.49
N ALA A 25 -17.85 28.72 4.23
CA ALA A 25 -18.72 29.75 3.67
C ALA A 25 -18.86 29.60 2.15
N CYS A 26 -20.05 29.84 1.65
CA CYS A 26 -20.40 30.21 0.27
C CYS A 26 -19.87 31.60 -0.12
N GLY A 27 -19.54 31.77 -1.41
CA GLY A 27 -19.63 33.11 -2.00
C GLY A 27 -18.75 33.38 -3.21
N GLY A 28 -19.33 33.43 -4.43
CA GLY A 28 -19.07 34.51 -5.39
C GLY A 28 -18.31 34.21 -6.68
N SER A 29 -19.07 33.94 -7.72
CA SER A 29 -19.07 34.40 -9.14
C SER A 29 -17.79 34.80 -9.92
N SER A 30 -17.72 34.15 -11.08
CA SER A 30 -17.44 34.63 -12.47
C SER A 30 -16.12 35.34 -12.79
N ASN A 31 -15.31 34.85 -13.72
CA ASN A 31 -15.29 35.25 -15.14
C ASN A 31 -14.26 34.48 -15.99
N ALA A 32 -14.55 34.40 -17.28
CA ALA A 32 -13.85 33.64 -18.32
C ALA A 32 -12.45 34.18 -18.66
N GLY A 33 -11.59 33.28 -19.17
CA GLY A 33 -10.34 33.63 -19.82
C GLY A 33 -9.55 32.40 -20.22
N SER A 34 -9.71 31.93 -21.47
CA SER A 34 -8.91 30.87 -22.08
C SER A 34 -7.45 31.28 -22.20
N THR A 35 -6.54 30.46 -21.65
CA THR A 35 -5.18 30.35 -22.18
C THR A 35 -4.66 28.94 -21.82
N ALA A 36 -4.47 28.13 -22.85
CA ALA A 36 -3.85 26.82 -22.72
C ALA A 36 -2.37 26.99 -22.38
N THR A 37 -1.99 26.67 -21.18
CA THR A 37 -0.59 26.49 -20.79
C THR A 37 -0.47 25.08 -20.27
N SER A 38 0.29 24.25 -20.98
CA SER A 38 0.67 22.91 -20.57
C SER A 38 1.51 23.02 -19.30
N THR A 39 0.87 22.86 -18.15
CA THR A 39 1.55 22.76 -16.85
C THR A 39 1.80 21.29 -16.61
N ALA A 40 3.06 20.91 -16.53
CA ALA A 40 3.48 19.63 -15.97
C ALA A 40 2.78 19.48 -14.62
N ALA A 41 1.99 18.43 -14.47
CA ALA A 41 1.36 18.09 -13.21
C ALA A 41 2.47 17.71 -12.20
N SER A 42 2.90 18.69 -11.44
CA SER A 42 3.54 18.45 -10.16
C SER A 42 2.48 17.77 -9.30
N SER A 43 2.65 16.47 -9.04
CA SER A 43 1.83 15.77 -8.07
C SER A 43 2.06 16.42 -6.71
N ALA A 44 1.15 17.30 -6.33
CA ALA A 44 1.10 17.80 -4.98
C ALA A 44 0.90 16.57 -4.06
N ALA A 45 1.90 16.26 -3.25
CA ALA A 45 1.74 15.33 -2.15
C ALA A 45 0.57 15.84 -1.31
N ALA A 46 -0.57 15.16 -1.40
CA ALA A 46 -1.69 15.41 -0.52
C ALA A 46 -1.18 15.12 0.89
N SER A 47 -1.06 16.16 1.70
CA SER A 47 -0.78 15.99 3.13
C SER A 47 -1.98 15.27 3.73
N VAL A 48 -1.82 13.99 4.00
CA VAL A 48 -2.87 13.16 4.60
C VAL A 48 -3.00 13.64 6.05
N ALA A 49 -4.06 14.38 6.30
CA ALA A 49 -4.36 14.89 7.64
C ALA A 49 -4.64 13.68 8.56
N GLY A 50 -3.82 13.49 9.59
CA GLY A 50 -4.04 12.46 10.60
C GLY A 50 -2.95 11.40 10.73
N LEU A 51 -1.90 11.44 9.92
CA LEU A 51 -0.73 10.58 10.14
C LEU A 51 0.07 11.10 11.34
N SER A 52 0.47 10.17 12.20
CA SER A 52 1.38 10.49 13.31
C SER A 52 2.70 11.05 12.77
N SER A 53 3.19 12.11 13.42
CA SER A 53 4.53 12.64 13.18
C SER A 53 5.63 11.82 13.87
N ASP A 54 5.26 10.82 14.67
CA ASP A 54 6.20 9.96 15.37
C ASP A 54 6.97 9.07 14.38
N PRO A 55 8.26 8.83 14.62
CA PRO A 55 9.04 7.94 13.78
C PRO A 55 8.45 6.52 13.75
N VAL A 56 8.26 5.99 12.56
CA VAL A 56 7.71 4.64 12.32
C VAL A 56 8.75 3.82 11.57
N THR A 57 8.93 2.57 11.98
CA THR A 57 9.71 1.59 11.24
C THR A 57 8.79 0.49 10.73
N LEU A 58 8.78 0.31 9.42
CA LEU A 58 8.07 -0.74 8.72
C LEU A 58 9.04 -1.77 8.14
N THR A 59 8.54 -2.97 7.94
CA THR A 59 9.25 -4.03 7.23
C THR A 59 8.54 -4.34 5.92
N MET A 60 9.31 -4.55 4.85
CA MET A 60 8.77 -4.87 3.53
C MET A 60 9.51 -6.04 2.91
N SER A 61 8.76 -6.95 2.26
CA SER A 61 9.37 -8.09 1.60
C SER A 61 8.89 -8.33 0.18
N TRP A 62 9.82 -8.77 -0.69
CA TRP A 62 9.53 -9.12 -2.08
C TRP A 62 10.51 -10.16 -2.63
N TRP A 63 10.10 -10.83 -3.72
CA TRP A 63 10.99 -11.72 -4.47
C TRP A 63 11.35 -11.13 -5.83
N GLY A 64 12.45 -11.60 -6.41
CA GLY A 64 12.80 -11.24 -7.78
C GLY A 64 14.23 -11.58 -8.13
N GLY A 65 14.64 -11.08 -9.29
CA GLY A 65 16.04 -11.01 -9.69
C GLY A 65 16.62 -9.63 -9.35
N GLU A 66 17.91 -9.47 -9.61
CA GLU A 66 18.70 -8.28 -9.28
C GLU A 66 18.07 -6.97 -9.76
N SER A 67 17.58 -6.93 -11.02
CA SER A 67 16.95 -5.72 -11.57
C SER A 67 15.73 -5.28 -10.76
N ARG A 68 14.93 -6.22 -10.27
CA ARG A 68 13.78 -5.91 -9.41
C ARG A 68 14.25 -5.44 -8.03
N HIS A 69 15.24 -6.11 -7.46
CA HIS A 69 15.79 -5.70 -6.17
C HIS A 69 16.30 -4.26 -6.20
N ASN A 70 17.04 -3.89 -7.25
CA ASN A 70 17.54 -2.55 -7.44
C ASN A 70 16.41 -1.53 -7.60
N ALA A 71 15.40 -1.83 -8.43
CA ALA A 71 14.26 -0.93 -8.65
C ALA A 71 13.47 -0.66 -7.35
N TYR A 72 13.20 -1.69 -6.55
CA TYR A 72 12.50 -1.50 -5.27
C TYR A 72 13.36 -0.73 -4.26
N GLN A 73 14.67 -0.98 -4.19
CA GLN A 73 15.56 -0.24 -3.30
C GLN A 73 15.64 1.25 -3.69
N GLU A 74 15.71 1.57 -4.99
CA GLU A 74 15.67 2.97 -5.45
C GLU A 74 14.32 3.63 -5.13
N ALA A 75 13.21 2.91 -5.30
CA ALA A 75 11.89 3.41 -4.93
C ALA A 75 11.79 3.69 -3.42
N LEU A 76 12.29 2.79 -2.58
CA LEU A 76 12.33 2.98 -1.13
C LEU A 76 13.23 4.15 -0.72
N LYS A 77 14.34 4.37 -1.42
CA LYS A 77 15.21 5.53 -1.20
C LYS A 77 14.50 6.84 -1.53
N ALA A 78 13.78 6.89 -2.66
CA ALA A 78 12.96 8.05 -3.02
C ALA A 78 11.85 8.30 -1.99
N PHE A 79 11.15 7.24 -1.58
CA PHE A 79 10.12 7.31 -0.53
C PHE A 79 10.66 7.87 0.79
N SER A 80 11.81 7.38 1.25
CA SER A 80 12.44 7.86 2.50
C SER A 80 12.90 9.32 2.42
N ALA A 81 13.22 9.81 1.22
CA ALA A 81 13.56 11.22 1.02
C ALA A 81 12.34 12.14 1.20
N GLU A 82 11.14 11.67 0.82
CA GLU A 82 9.89 12.41 0.95
C GLU A 82 9.24 12.22 2.33
N HIS A 83 9.47 11.06 2.98
CA HIS A 83 8.85 10.65 4.24
C HIS A 83 9.91 10.34 5.30
N SER A 84 10.62 11.35 5.77
CA SER A 84 11.77 11.20 6.67
C SER A 84 11.45 10.57 8.04
N THR A 85 10.18 10.58 8.45
CA THR A 85 9.72 9.93 9.70
C THR A 85 9.42 8.45 9.53
N ILE A 86 9.41 7.93 8.29
CA ILE A 86 9.11 6.52 8.01
C ILE A 86 10.38 5.82 7.52
N THR A 87 10.81 4.81 8.27
CA THR A 87 11.90 3.93 7.87
C THR A 87 11.32 2.61 7.37
N VAL A 88 11.74 2.14 6.19
CA VAL A 88 11.34 0.84 5.67
C VAL A 88 12.55 -0.09 5.61
N ASN A 89 12.50 -1.21 6.34
CA ASN A 89 13.52 -2.25 6.33
C ASN A 89 13.16 -3.34 5.31
N PRO A 90 13.90 -3.47 4.20
CA PRO A 90 13.60 -4.44 3.17
C PRO A 90 14.16 -5.83 3.48
N THR A 91 13.40 -6.87 3.10
CA THR A 91 13.84 -8.26 3.01
C THR A 91 13.49 -8.79 1.64
N PHE A 92 14.45 -9.34 0.90
CA PHE A 92 14.19 -9.86 -0.43
C PHE A 92 15.02 -11.08 -0.76
N ALA A 93 14.51 -11.92 -1.64
CA ALA A 93 15.19 -13.15 -2.09
C ALA A 93 14.79 -13.52 -3.52
N ALA A 94 15.38 -14.60 -4.04
CA ALA A 94 14.95 -15.19 -5.29
C ALA A 94 13.54 -15.80 -5.17
N TRP A 95 12.92 -16.10 -6.31
CA TRP A 95 11.62 -16.76 -6.39
C TRP A 95 11.59 -18.13 -5.72
N SER A 96 12.66 -18.91 -5.88
CA SER A 96 12.72 -20.28 -5.39
C SER A 96 12.62 -20.32 -3.86
N GLY A 97 11.66 -21.10 -3.33
CA GLY A 97 11.41 -21.23 -1.91
C GLY A 97 10.69 -20.06 -1.26
N TRP A 98 10.32 -19.02 -2.03
CA TRP A 98 9.64 -17.84 -1.47
C TRP A 98 8.27 -18.18 -0.90
N GLU A 99 7.47 -18.99 -1.60
CA GLU A 99 6.13 -19.39 -1.14
C GLU A 99 6.19 -20.10 0.21
N ASP A 100 7.10 -21.08 0.37
CA ASP A 100 7.29 -21.83 1.62
C ASP A 100 7.75 -20.91 2.77
N THR A 101 8.66 -19.99 2.46
CA THR A 101 9.15 -19.00 3.42
C THR A 101 8.00 -18.11 3.91
N MET A 102 7.19 -17.57 2.99
CA MET A 102 6.07 -16.71 3.36
C MET A 102 4.97 -17.47 4.07
N SER A 103 4.66 -18.70 3.66
CA SER A 103 3.72 -19.57 4.36
C SER A 103 4.11 -19.80 5.82
N THR A 104 5.39 -20.05 6.06
CA THR A 104 5.93 -20.22 7.42
C THR A 104 5.84 -18.93 8.23
N LYS A 105 6.18 -17.79 7.64
CA LYS A 105 6.11 -16.48 8.29
C LYS A 105 4.65 -16.09 8.66
N PHE A 106 3.69 -16.31 7.75
CA PHE A 106 2.29 -16.04 8.04
C PHE A 106 1.75 -16.96 9.13
N ALA A 107 2.06 -18.25 9.09
CA ALA A 107 1.67 -19.19 10.13
C ALA A 107 2.28 -18.83 11.50
N GLY A 108 3.50 -18.33 11.52
CA GLY A 108 4.19 -17.88 12.74
C GLY A 108 3.82 -16.47 13.21
N GLY A 109 3.04 -15.72 12.44
CA GLY A 109 2.69 -14.32 12.78
C GLY A 109 3.89 -13.36 12.74
N VAL A 110 4.94 -13.69 11.98
CA VAL A 110 6.20 -12.94 11.87
C VAL A 110 6.46 -12.43 10.45
N ALA A 111 5.43 -12.40 9.61
CA ALA A 111 5.53 -11.81 8.29
C ALA A 111 5.76 -10.29 8.37
N GLU A 112 6.40 -9.75 7.35
CA GLU A 112 6.66 -8.33 7.22
C GLU A 112 5.34 -7.52 7.14
N ASP A 113 5.40 -6.23 7.45
CA ASP A 113 4.24 -5.33 7.44
C ASP A 113 3.67 -5.16 6.02
N VAL A 114 4.54 -5.12 5.00
CA VAL A 114 4.18 -5.05 3.60
C VAL A 114 4.85 -6.22 2.87
N CYS A 115 4.04 -7.09 2.27
CA CYS A 115 4.54 -8.30 1.62
C CYS A 115 4.11 -8.35 0.16
N GLN A 116 5.06 -8.62 -0.73
CA GLN A 116 4.70 -9.05 -2.09
C GLN A 116 4.25 -10.51 -2.03
N ILE A 117 3.05 -10.78 -2.53
CA ILE A 117 2.51 -12.14 -2.69
C ILE A 117 2.09 -12.38 -4.14
N ASN A 118 2.10 -13.63 -4.57
CA ASN A 118 1.52 -13.98 -5.86
C ASN A 118 0.00 -14.13 -5.69
N TRP A 119 -0.78 -13.68 -6.66
CA TRP A 119 -2.24 -13.69 -6.61
C TRP A 119 -2.83 -15.09 -6.33
N ASN A 120 -2.22 -16.14 -6.86
CA ASN A 120 -2.68 -17.53 -6.65
C ASN A 120 -2.40 -18.06 -5.22
N TRP A 121 -1.55 -17.39 -4.44
CA TRP A 121 -1.32 -17.75 -3.03
C TRP A 121 -2.23 -17.00 -2.07
N LEU A 122 -2.79 -15.87 -2.50
CA LEU A 122 -3.61 -15.00 -1.66
C LEU A 122 -4.73 -15.77 -0.94
N TYR A 123 -5.47 -16.59 -1.69
CA TYR A 123 -6.53 -17.41 -1.11
C TYR A 123 -6.01 -18.44 -0.10
N ASN A 124 -4.83 -19.00 -0.33
CA ASN A 124 -4.25 -19.98 0.61
C ASN A 124 -3.84 -19.31 1.94
N TYR A 125 -3.34 -18.08 1.87
CA TYR A 125 -2.94 -17.32 3.06
C TYR A 125 -4.13 -16.70 3.79
N SER A 126 -5.19 -16.37 3.10
CA SER A 126 -6.30 -15.60 3.68
C SER A 126 -7.68 -16.10 3.23
N LYS A 127 -8.00 -17.36 3.47
CA LYS A 127 -9.30 -17.98 3.08
C LYS A 127 -10.51 -17.23 3.61
N SER A 128 -10.42 -16.67 4.79
CA SER A 128 -11.49 -15.92 5.45
C SER A 128 -11.48 -14.41 5.12
N GLY A 129 -10.51 -13.93 4.36
CA GLY A 129 -10.35 -12.50 4.11
C GLY A 129 -9.86 -11.69 5.31
N GLN A 130 -9.24 -12.33 6.31
CA GLN A 130 -8.88 -11.68 7.60
C GLN A 130 -7.37 -11.69 7.90
N THR A 131 -6.55 -12.31 7.06
CA THR A 131 -5.10 -12.37 7.30
C THR A 131 -4.44 -11.03 7.04
N PHE A 132 -4.91 -10.31 6.03
CA PHE A 132 -4.43 -8.97 5.69
C PHE A 132 -5.50 -7.93 6.00
N ILE A 133 -5.10 -6.67 6.05
CA ILE A 133 -6.04 -5.56 6.21
C ILE A 133 -6.97 -5.49 4.98
N ASP A 134 -8.23 -5.18 5.21
CA ASP A 134 -9.12 -4.80 4.12
C ASP A 134 -8.80 -3.36 3.69
N LEU A 135 -8.26 -3.18 2.50
CA LEU A 135 -7.87 -1.88 1.97
C LEU A 135 -9.05 -0.93 1.77
N ASN A 136 -10.28 -1.43 1.66
CA ASN A 136 -11.46 -0.58 1.67
C ASN A 136 -11.63 0.16 3.00
N SER A 137 -11.15 -0.39 4.11
CA SER A 137 -11.21 0.26 5.42
C SER A 137 -10.25 1.44 5.59
N VAL A 138 -9.31 1.61 4.66
CA VAL A 138 -8.32 2.69 4.64
C VAL A 138 -8.42 3.55 3.39
N SER A 139 -9.59 3.60 2.77
CA SER A 139 -9.86 4.32 1.51
C SER A 139 -9.61 5.84 1.60
N GLU A 140 -9.61 6.41 2.78
CA GLU A 140 -9.22 7.83 2.99
C GLU A 140 -7.71 8.07 2.79
N TYR A 141 -6.89 7.00 2.86
CA TYR A 141 -5.42 7.05 2.69
C TYR A 141 -4.95 6.39 1.40
N LEU A 142 -5.73 5.49 0.83
CA LEU A 142 -5.39 4.73 -0.35
C LEU A 142 -6.50 4.83 -1.40
N ASP A 143 -6.23 5.59 -2.45
CA ASP A 143 -7.12 5.70 -3.60
C ASP A 143 -7.01 4.47 -4.50
N LEU A 144 -7.96 3.55 -4.38
CA LEU A 144 -8.03 2.33 -5.18
C LEU A 144 -8.46 2.57 -6.62
N THR A 145 -8.99 3.75 -6.98
CA THR A 145 -9.39 4.07 -8.35
C THR A 145 -8.22 4.18 -9.33
N GLN A 146 -6.99 4.19 -8.83
CA GLN A 146 -5.76 4.15 -9.63
C GLN A 146 -5.56 2.80 -10.35
N TRP A 147 -6.28 1.76 -9.95
CA TRP A 147 -6.21 0.42 -10.56
C TRP A 147 -7.51 0.07 -11.27
N ASP A 148 -7.40 -0.65 -12.37
CA ASP A 148 -8.58 -1.19 -13.04
C ASP A 148 -9.33 -2.16 -12.12
N GLU A 149 -10.65 -2.09 -12.09
CA GLU A 149 -11.50 -2.95 -11.27
C GLU A 149 -11.26 -4.44 -11.53
N SER A 150 -11.06 -4.84 -12.79
CA SER A 150 -10.76 -6.22 -13.17
C SER A 150 -9.45 -6.74 -12.56
N LYS A 151 -8.47 -5.87 -12.34
CA LYS A 151 -7.19 -6.21 -11.70
C LYS A 151 -7.34 -6.27 -10.18
N LEU A 152 -8.10 -5.35 -9.60
CA LEU A 152 -8.42 -5.37 -8.17
C LEU A 152 -9.22 -6.61 -7.78
N ALA A 153 -10.11 -7.10 -8.64
CA ALA A 153 -10.90 -8.30 -8.38
C ALA A 153 -10.03 -9.54 -8.09
N ALA A 154 -8.85 -9.65 -8.72
CA ALA A 154 -7.90 -10.74 -8.45
C ALA A 154 -7.25 -10.64 -7.05
N CYS A 155 -7.35 -9.49 -6.42
CA CYS A 155 -6.79 -9.19 -5.10
C CYS A 155 -7.85 -9.18 -3.99
N ASN A 156 -9.06 -9.64 -4.29
CA ASN A 156 -10.18 -9.68 -3.35
C ASN A 156 -10.43 -11.11 -2.87
N VAL A 157 -10.57 -11.30 -1.57
CA VAL A 157 -10.95 -12.58 -0.95
C VAL A 157 -12.02 -12.34 0.09
N ALA A 158 -13.10 -13.11 0.03
CA ALA A 158 -14.22 -13.02 0.96
C ALA A 158 -14.79 -11.60 1.12
N ASN A 159 -14.89 -10.86 0.00
CA ASN A 159 -15.33 -9.46 -0.10
C ASN A 159 -14.40 -8.44 0.56
N ALA A 160 -13.18 -8.81 0.96
CA ALA A 160 -12.16 -7.90 1.44
C ALA A 160 -11.09 -7.66 0.37
N GLN A 161 -10.79 -6.40 0.07
CA GLN A 161 -9.72 -6.01 -0.84
C GLN A 161 -8.39 -6.08 -0.10
N GLN A 162 -7.65 -7.18 -0.26
CA GLN A 162 -6.51 -7.49 0.60
C GLN A 162 -5.14 -7.08 0.04
N CYS A 163 -5.07 -6.74 -1.22
CA CYS A 163 -3.86 -6.22 -1.83
C CYS A 163 -4.17 -5.40 -3.09
N VAL A 164 -3.14 -4.76 -3.63
CA VAL A 164 -3.18 -4.07 -4.91
C VAL A 164 -2.23 -4.75 -5.89
N PRO A 165 -2.56 -4.79 -7.20
CA PRO A 165 -1.69 -5.38 -8.20
C PRO A 165 -0.49 -4.46 -8.48
N VAL A 166 0.73 -4.97 -8.31
CA VAL A 166 1.98 -4.24 -8.62
C VAL A 166 2.56 -4.62 -9.98
N SER A 167 2.18 -5.78 -10.51
CA SER A 167 2.58 -6.23 -11.85
C SER A 167 1.64 -7.31 -12.36
N MET A 168 1.57 -7.45 -13.68
CA MET A 168 0.85 -8.54 -14.33
C MET A 168 1.82 -9.37 -15.17
N THR A 169 1.68 -10.69 -15.10
CA THR A 169 2.42 -11.63 -15.93
C THR A 169 1.43 -12.47 -16.74
N GLY A 170 1.54 -12.42 -18.06
CA GLY A 170 0.77 -13.28 -18.95
C GLY A 170 1.52 -14.58 -19.23
N ARG A 171 0.85 -15.72 -19.16
CA ARG A 171 1.36 -16.98 -19.72
C ARG A 171 0.76 -17.12 -21.11
N ILE A 172 1.64 -17.27 -22.11
CA ILE A 172 1.24 -17.47 -23.49
C ILE A 172 1.65 -18.87 -23.90
N PHE A 173 0.74 -19.55 -24.59
CA PHE A 173 1.04 -20.82 -25.24
C PHE A 173 1.23 -20.54 -26.73
N PHE A 174 2.33 -21.01 -27.28
CA PHE A 174 2.55 -21.00 -28.72
C PHE A 174 2.10 -22.36 -29.25
N TRP A 175 1.26 -22.33 -30.26
CA TRP A 175 0.89 -23.52 -31.00
C TRP A 175 1.70 -23.55 -32.28
N ASN A 176 2.40 -24.67 -32.52
CA ASN A 176 3.16 -24.89 -33.74
C ASN A 176 2.42 -25.89 -34.64
#